data_8dd63e4436066ca82afecf5c26e68b8a
#
_entry.id   8dd63e4436066ca82afecf5c26e68b8a
#
_cell.length_a   1.000
_cell.length_b   1.000
_cell.length_c   1.000
_cell.angle_alpha   90.00
_cell.angle_beta   90.00
_cell.angle_gamma   90.00
#
_symmetry.space_group_name_H-M   'P 1'
#
loop_
_entity.id
_entity.type
_entity.pdbx_description
1 polymer ?
#
loop_
_entity_poly.entity_id
_entity_poly.type
_entity_poly.pdbx_seq_one_letter_code
_entity_poly.pdbx_strand_id
1 'polypeptide(L)'
;MNKVNIVYYSFTGNTLRMVKAFEKGLQETDVPFKSYSVVELKDDTEAFDCEILALASPANQTEEIEKNYFQPFMKRNAEKFKDKKVYLFGTFGWGTGKFMGTWIKQVEELGAKIVELPMACKGSPNSETKEKLANMAKKIATM
;
A
#
# COMPACT_ATOMS: atom_id res chain seq x y z
N MET A 1 -5.21 7.07 18.50
CA MET A 1 -4.16 6.97 17.47
C MET A 1 -4.16 5.59 16.85
N ASN A 2 -3.96 5.54 15.56
CA ASN A 2 -4.02 4.28 14.83
C ASN A 2 -2.62 3.73 14.60
N LYS A 3 -2.40 2.45 14.92
CA LYS A 3 -1.20 1.77 14.45
C LYS A 3 -1.35 1.51 12.96
N VAL A 4 -0.31 1.82 12.18
CA VAL A 4 -0.32 1.65 10.72
C VAL A 4 0.77 0.67 10.33
N ASN A 5 0.42 -0.37 9.61
CA ASN A 5 1.41 -1.26 9.01
C ASN A 5 1.42 -1.08 7.50
N ILE A 6 2.55 -1.36 6.88
CA ILE A 6 2.75 -1.24 5.44
C ILE A 6 3.24 -2.58 4.92
N VAL A 7 2.58 -3.11 3.89
CA VAL A 7 3.07 -4.29 3.17
C VAL A 7 3.35 -3.84 1.73
N TYR A 8 4.55 -4.10 1.24
CA TYR A 8 4.94 -3.61 -0.07
C TYR A 8 5.76 -4.63 -0.87
N TYR A 9 5.74 -4.44 -2.19
CA TYR A 9 6.66 -5.08 -3.12
C TYR A 9 7.34 -3.99 -3.94
N SER A 10 8.64 -4.10 -4.13
CA SER A 10 9.38 -3.19 -5.01
C SER A 10 10.44 -3.96 -5.76
N PHE A 11 10.44 -3.82 -7.09
CA PHE A 11 11.42 -4.46 -7.95
C PHE A 11 12.50 -3.47 -8.39
N THR A 12 12.08 -2.34 -8.96
CA THR A 12 13.01 -1.33 -9.47
C THR A 12 13.38 -0.26 -8.44
N GLY A 13 12.70 -0.26 -7.28
CA GLY A 13 12.89 0.74 -6.25
C GLY A 13 11.89 1.89 -6.28
N ASN A 14 11.11 2.05 -7.34
CA ASN A 14 10.15 3.16 -7.43
C ASN A 14 9.07 3.07 -6.36
N THR A 15 8.47 1.88 -6.17
CA THR A 15 7.48 1.68 -5.13
C THR A 15 8.10 1.87 -3.75
N LEU A 16 9.34 1.40 -3.55
CA LEU A 16 10.03 1.60 -2.27
C LEU A 16 10.22 3.09 -1.96
N ARG A 17 10.50 3.91 -2.97
CA ARG A 17 10.62 5.36 -2.77
C ARG A 17 9.30 5.98 -2.30
N MET A 18 8.16 5.46 -2.80
CA MET A 18 6.85 5.87 -2.28
C MET A 18 6.67 5.43 -0.83
N VAL A 19 7.04 4.19 -0.51
CA VAL A 19 6.97 3.67 0.86
C VAL A 19 7.78 4.54 1.80
N LYS A 20 8.99 4.94 1.40
CA LYS A 20 9.85 5.80 2.22
C LYS A 20 9.21 7.17 2.47
N ALA A 21 8.55 7.74 1.46
CA ALA A 21 7.83 9.00 1.62
C ALA A 21 6.64 8.86 2.58
N PHE A 22 5.92 7.76 2.49
CA PHE A 22 4.80 7.47 3.38
C PHE A 22 5.30 7.30 4.83
N GLU A 23 6.37 6.53 5.02
CA GLU A 23 7.02 6.35 6.32
C GLU A 23 7.46 7.68 6.93
N LYS A 24 8.03 8.56 6.09
CA LYS A 24 8.46 9.88 6.57
C LYS A 24 7.28 10.68 7.14
N GLY A 25 6.14 10.61 6.48
CA GLY A 25 4.93 11.23 7.01
C GLY A 25 4.49 10.63 8.33
N LEU A 26 4.54 9.30 8.47
CA LEU A 26 4.21 8.63 9.72
C LEU A 26 5.18 8.98 10.85
N GLN A 27 6.47 9.15 10.53
CA GLN A 27 7.50 9.54 11.49
C GLN A 27 7.26 10.92 12.11
N GLU A 28 6.52 11.78 11.42
CA GLU A 28 6.16 13.10 11.92
C GLU A 28 4.93 13.05 12.85
N THR A 29 4.41 11.86 13.11
CA THR A 29 3.31 11.63 14.04
C THR A 29 3.81 10.76 15.19
N ASP A 30 2.99 10.59 16.23
CA ASP A 30 3.30 9.70 17.34
C ASP A 30 2.78 8.27 17.09
N VAL A 31 2.25 8.01 15.90
CA VAL A 31 1.63 6.72 15.57
C VAL A 31 2.70 5.66 15.33
N PRO A 32 2.63 4.51 15.99
CA PRO A 32 3.55 3.42 15.69
C PRO A 32 3.25 2.83 14.32
N PHE A 33 4.31 2.45 13.60
CA PHE A 33 4.16 1.82 12.29
C PHE A 33 5.26 0.80 12.06
N LYS A 34 5.00 -0.14 11.16
CA LYS A 34 5.98 -1.13 10.75
C LYS A 34 5.77 -1.47 9.28
N SER A 35 6.88 -1.62 8.55
CA SER A 35 6.86 -1.95 7.13
C SER A 35 7.36 -3.37 6.91
N TYR A 36 6.70 -4.08 6.00
CA TYR A 36 7.04 -5.46 5.67
C TYR A 36 7.18 -5.58 4.14
N SER A 37 8.33 -6.10 3.69
CA SER A 37 8.44 -6.55 2.31
C SER A 37 7.64 -7.84 2.18
N VAL A 38 6.73 -7.89 1.21
CA VAL A 38 5.91 -9.08 1.01
C VAL A 38 6.75 -10.30 0.64
N VAL A 39 7.94 -10.08 0.07
CA VAL A 39 8.89 -11.16 -0.26
C VAL A 39 9.48 -11.80 0.99
N GLU A 40 9.74 -10.98 2.02
CA GLU A 40 10.39 -11.43 3.25
C GLU A 40 9.40 -11.77 4.37
N LEU A 41 8.13 -11.49 4.17
CA LEU A 41 7.10 -11.68 5.18
C LEU A 41 6.88 -13.15 5.49
N LYS A 42 7.16 -13.56 6.72
CA LYS A 42 7.04 -14.95 7.15
C LYS A 42 5.73 -15.25 7.85
N ASP A 43 5.21 -14.28 8.59
CA ASP A 43 3.94 -14.42 9.31
C ASP A 43 3.01 -13.28 8.90
N ASP A 44 2.06 -13.61 8.05
CA ASP A 44 1.09 -12.63 7.55
C ASP A 44 0.27 -12.00 8.68
N THR A 45 0.06 -12.73 9.77
CA THR A 45 -0.73 -12.25 10.91
C THR A 45 -0.15 -10.96 11.50
N GLU A 46 1.18 -10.86 11.55
CA GLU A 46 1.84 -9.65 12.05
C GLU A 46 1.48 -8.42 11.22
N ALA A 47 1.39 -8.59 9.89
CA ALA A 47 1.08 -7.50 8.99
C ALA A 47 -0.32 -6.93 9.24
N PHE A 48 -1.26 -7.77 9.63
CA PHE A 48 -2.64 -7.37 9.88
C PHE A 48 -2.88 -6.87 11.31
N ASP A 49 -1.89 -6.95 12.18
CA ASP A 49 -2.01 -6.47 13.56
C ASP A 49 -1.84 -4.94 13.60
N CYS A 50 -2.85 -4.25 13.12
CA CYS A 50 -2.88 -2.79 13.00
C CYS A 50 -4.32 -2.32 12.76
N GLU A 51 -4.58 -1.04 12.96
CA GLU A 51 -5.87 -0.44 12.65
C GLU A 51 -5.99 -0.15 11.16
N ILE A 52 -4.91 0.31 10.53
CA ILE A 52 -4.90 0.64 9.10
C ILE A 52 -3.73 -0.07 8.43
N LEU A 53 -4.04 -0.80 7.37
CA LEU A 53 -3.05 -1.51 6.58
C LEU A 53 -2.82 -0.80 5.25
N ALA A 54 -1.64 -0.24 5.06
CA ALA A 54 -1.25 0.38 3.79
C ALA A 54 -0.59 -0.69 2.91
N LEU A 55 -1.01 -0.75 1.67
CA LEU A 55 -0.51 -1.73 0.70
C LEU A 55 0.10 -1.00 -0.49
N ALA A 56 1.30 -1.37 -0.89
CA ALA A 56 2.00 -0.73 -1.99
C ALA A 56 2.58 -1.76 -2.96
N SER A 57 2.23 -1.63 -4.24
CA SER A 57 2.69 -2.55 -5.28
C SER A 57 2.92 -1.81 -6.59
N PRO A 58 3.93 -2.23 -7.37
CA PRO A 58 4.01 -1.80 -8.77
C PRO A 58 2.98 -2.55 -9.60
N ALA A 59 2.62 -1.98 -10.76
CA ALA A 59 1.83 -2.69 -11.77
C ALA A 59 2.70 -3.73 -12.45
N ASN A 60 2.09 -4.85 -12.81
CA ASN A 60 2.75 -5.85 -13.65
C ASN A 60 2.43 -5.60 -15.13
N GLN A 61 2.85 -6.51 -16.01
CA GLN A 61 2.68 -6.39 -17.45
C GLN A 61 1.21 -6.45 -17.89
N THR A 62 0.33 -7.00 -17.07
CA THR A 62 -1.10 -7.10 -17.38
C THR A 62 -1.91 -6.01 -16.70
N GLU A 63 -1.24 -4.97 -16.20
CA GLU A 63 -1.86 -3.86 -15.46
C GLU A 63 -2.63 -4.32 -14.22
N GLU A 64 -2.03 -5.27 -13.51
CA GLU A 64 -2.49 -5.73 -12.21
C GLU A 64 -1.36 -5.55 -11.20
N ILE A 65 -1.62 -5.79 -9.92
CA ILE A 65 -0.56 -5.73 -8.90
C ILE A 65 0.45 -6.85 -9.12
N GLU A 66 1.61 -6.74 -8.47
CA GLU A 66 2.71 -7.70 -8.63
C GLU A 66 2.22 -9.15 -8.47
N LYS A 67 2.62 -10.00 -9.39
CA LYS A 67 2.03 -11.33 -9.61
C LYS A 67 2.56 -12.43 -8.70
N ASN A 68 3.87 -12.42 -8.41
CA ASN A 68 4.51 -13.57 -7.80
C ASN A 68 4.41 -13.60 -6.28
N TYR A 69 4.29 -12.45 -5.65
CA TYR A 69 4.26 -12.33 -4.19
C TYR A 69 3.01 -11.61 -3.69
N PHE A 70 2.65 -10.51 -4.33
CA PHE A 70 1.54 -9.69 -3.81
C PHE A 70 0.17 -10.27 -4.13
N GLN A 71 -0.03 -10.77 -5.34
CA GLN A 71 -1.31 -11.42 -5.65
C GLN A 71 -1.55 -12.65 -4.77
N PRO A 72 -0.55 -13.54 -4.54
CA PRO A 72 -0.73 -14.62 -3.58
C PRO A 72 -1.00 -14.15 -2.16
N PHE A 73 -0.34 -13.06 -1.72
CA PHE A 73 -0.61 -12.46 -0.41
C PHE A 73 -2.07 -12.06 -0.26
N MET A 74 -2.63 -11.40 -1.28
CA MET A 74 -4.04 -11.00 -1.26
C MET A 74 -4.96 -12.22 -1.19
N LYS A 75 -4.67 -13.26 -1.97
CA LYS A 75 -5.49 -14.47 -2.02
C LYS A 75 -5.49 -15.24 -0.70
N ARG A 76 -4.32 -15.52 -0.15
CA ARG A 76 -4.25 -16.33 1.07
C ARG A 76 -4.75 -15.60 2.31
N ASN A 77 -4.87 -14.27 2.24
CA ASN A 77 -5.37 -13.46 3.35
C ASN A 77 -6.75 -12.86 3.09
N ALA A 78 -7.46 -13.38 2.08
CA ALA A 78 -8.74 -12.81 1.65
C ALA A 78 -9.71 -12.56 2.81
N GLU A 79 -9.83 -13.50 3.75
CA GLU A 79 -10.74 -13.39 4.89
C GLU A 79 -10.33 -12.29 5.88
N LYS A 80 -9.05 -11.98 5.94
CA LYS A 80 -8.52 -10.97 6.87
C LYS A 80 -8.83 -9.54 6.41
N PHE A 81 -9.23 -9.37 5.15
CA PHE A 81 -9.58 -8.06 4.61
C PHE A 81 -11.00 -7.61 4.96
N LYS A 82 -11.85 -8.51 5.41
CA LYS A 82 -13.21 -8.11 5.79
C LYS A 82 -13.19 -7.06 6.90
N ASP A 83 -13.83 -5.93 6.63
CA ASP A 83 -13.90 -4.77 7.54
C ASP A 83 -12.55 -4.14 7.86
N LYS A 84 -11.47 -4.55 7.16
CA LYS A 84 -10.15 -3.99 7.38
C LYS A 84 -10.04 -2.62 6.72
N LYS A 85 -9.54 -1.64 7.45
CA LYS A 85 -9.24 -0.32 6.89
C LYS A 85 -7.91 -0.40 6.14
N VAL A 86 -7.92 0.00 4.87
CA VAL A 86 -6.74 -0.09 4.00
C VAL A 86 -6.49 1.22 3.26
N TYR A 87 -5.24 1.44 2.90
CA TYR A 87 -4.84 2.48 1.98
C TYR A 87 -3.96 1.85 0.90
N LEU A 88 -4.18 2.23 -0.36
CA LEU A 88 -3.47 1.66 -1.51
C LEU A 88 -2.64 2.71 -2.21
N PHE A 89 -1.40 2.36 -2.55
CA PHE A 89 -0.58 3.19 -3.42
C PHE A 89 0.40 2.33 -4.21
N GLY A 90 0.98 2.89 -5.26
CA GLY A 90 1.90 2.13 -6.08
C GLY A 90 2.37 2.86 -7.32
N THR A 91 3.19 2.18 -8.11
CA THR A 91 3.81 2.75 -9.30
C THR A 91 3.49 1.94 -10.54
N PHE A 92 3.60 2.57 -11.72
CA PHE A 92 3.48 1.88 -12.99
C PHE A 92 4.47 2.46 -13.99
N GLY A 93 4.98 1.62 -14.90
CA GLY A 93 5.98 2.03 -15.88
C GLY A 93 5.38 2.41 -17.23
N TRP A 94 4.29 1.76 -17.60
CA TRP A 94 3.59 2.00 -18.86
C TRP A 94 2.09 1.85 -18.64
N GLY A 95 1.32 2.25 -19.65
CA GLY A 95 -0.13 2.21 -19.51
C GLY A 95 -0.67 3.44 -18.80
N THR A 96 -1.87 3.35 -18.27
CA THR A 96 -2.63 4.47 -17.74
C THR A 96 -2.80 4.42 -16.21
N GLY A 97 -2.16 3.47 -15.55
CA GLY A 97 -2.37 3.29 -14.10
C GLY A 97 -3.64 2.50 -13.79
N LYS A 98 -4.17 1.80 -14.76
CA LYS A 98 -5.38 0.98 -14.63
C LYS A 98 -5.30 -0.06 -13.52
N PHE A 99 -4.09 -0.52 -13.18
CA PHE A 99 -3.89 -1.50 -12.12
C PHE A 99 -4.50 -1.05 -10.79
N MET A 100 -4.47 0.25 -10.51
CA MET A 100 -5.00 0.77 -9.26
C MET A 100 -6.53 0.62 -9.21
N GLY A 101 -7.22 0.91 -10.30
CA GLY A 101 -8.67 0.71 -10.37
C GLY A 101 -9.06 -0.74 -10.17
N THR A 102 -8.31 -1.65 -10.78
CA THR A 102 -8.52 -3.09 -10.62
C THR A 102 -8.30 -3.52 -9.16
N TRP A 103 -7.25 -2.98 -8.52
CA TRP A 103 -6.92 -3.30 -7.13
C TRP A 103 -7.96 -2.76 -6.16
N ILE A 104 -8.41 -1.53 -6.36
CA ILE A 104 -9.49 -0.92 -5.57
C ILE A 104 -10.71 -1.85 -5.57
N LYS A 105 -11.12 -2.29 -6.74
CA LYS A 105 -12.27 -3.18 -6.90
C LYS A 105 -12.07 -4.50 -6.16
N GLN A 106 -10.87 -5.07 -6.28
CA GLN A 106 -10.54 -6.33 -5.60
C GLN A 106 -10.65 -6.20 -4.08
N VAL A 107 -10.04 -5.18 -3.48
CA VAL A 107 -10.07 -5.05 -2.03
C VAL A 107 -11.48 -4.71 -1.53
N GLU A 108 -12.26 -3.96 -2.29
CA GLU A 108 -13.65 -3.70 -1.93
C GLU A 108 -14.49 -4.98 -1.99
N GLU A 109 -14.25 -5.83 -2.97
CA GLU A 109 -14.92 -7.12 -3.06
C GLU A 109 -14.56 -8.05 -1.90
N LEU A 110 -13.37 -7.90 -1.32
CA LEU A 110 -12.95 -8.64 -0.14
C LEU A 110 -13.55 -8.08 1.15
N GLY A 111 -14.26 -6.96 1.08
CA GLY A 111 -14.90 -6.34 2.24
C GLY A 111 -14.04 -5.33 2.97
N ALA A 112 -12.89 -4.95 2.40
CA ALA A 112 -12.04 -3.92 3.00
C ALA A 112 -12.62 -2.53 2.79
N LYS A 113 -12.23 -1.60 3.66
CA LYS A 113 -12.65 -0.20 3.61
C LYS A 113 -11.45 0.66 3.24
N ILE A 114 -11.48 1.26 2.05
CA ILE A 114 -10.43 2.17 1.60
C ILE A 114 -10.64 3.50 2.30
N VAL A 115 -9.67 3.93 3.11
CA VAL A 115 -9.83 5.09 3.99
C VAL A 115 -9.62 6.44 3.32
N GLU A 116 -8.87 6.46 2.22
CA GLU A 116 -8.59 7.67 1.45
C GLU A 116 -8.34 7.32 0.00
N LEU A 117 -8.36 8.32 -0.88
CA LEU A 117 -8.14 8.14 -2.31
C LEU A 117 -6.77 7.51 -2.58
N PRO A 118 -6.72 6.33 -3.19
CA PRO A 118 -5.44 5.68 -3.53
C PRO A 118 -4.57 6.54 -4.44
N MET A 119 -3.26 6.33 -4.37
CA MET A 119 -2.30 7.11 -5.15
C MET A 119 -1.49 6.21 -6.08
N ALA A 120 -1.57 6.49 -7.39
CA ALA A 120 -0.77 5.80 -8.40
C ALA A 120 0.20 6.82 -9.03
N CYS A 121 1.46 6.40 -9.21
CA CYS A 121 2.51 7.25 -9.74
C CYS A 121 3.19 6.57 -10.93
N LYS A 122 3.36 7.31 -12.03
CA LYS A 122 4.09 6.78 -13.18
C LYS A 122 5.60 6.97 -12.96
N GLY A 123 6.34 5.86 -12.98
CA GLY A 123 7.79 5.88 -12.79
C GLY A 123 8.19 6.23 -11.36
N SER A 124 9.32 6.92 -11.21
CA SER A 124 9.83 7.33 -9.91
C SER A 124 9.02 8.52 -9.37
N PRO A 125 8.63 8.50 -8.09
CA PRO A 125 7.90 9.64 -7.51
C PRO A 125 8.79 10.88 -7.46
N ASN A 126 8.23 12.02 -7.89
CA ASN A 126 8.93 13.30 -7.77
C ASN A 126 8.67 13.91 -6.38
N SER A 127 9.26 15.09 -6.13
CA SER A 127 9.13 15.75 -4.83
C SER A 127 7.69 16.05 -4.46
N GLU A 128 6.88 16.47 -5.43
CA GLU A 128 5.46 16.78 -5.20
C GLU A 128 4.67 15.54 -4.80
N THR A 129 4.89 14.43 -5.50
CA THR A 129 4.23 13.15 -5.19
C THR A 129 4.63 12.67 -3.81
N LYS A 130 5.92 12.75 -3.48
CA LYS A 130 6.42 12.35 -2.16
C LYS A 130 5.79 13.18 -1.04
N GLU A 131 5.68 14.49 -1.24
CA GLU A 131 5.07 15.38 -0.26
C GLU A 131 3.59 15.06 -0.06
N LYS A 132 2.85 14.85 -1.14
CA LYS A 132 1.44 14.47 -1.06
C LYS A 132 1.25 13.15 -0.33
N LEU A 133 2.14 12.19 -0.57
CA LEU A 133 2.06 10.89 0.07
C LEU A 133 2.39 10.97 1.57
N ALA A 134 3.39 11.78 1.94
CA ALA A 134 3.71 12.01 3.33
C ALA A 134 2.54 12.68 4.07
N ASN A 135 1.91 13.67 3.44
CA ASN A 135 0.74 14.34 4.01
C ASN A 135 -0.45 13.38 4.15
N MET A 136 -0.63 12.50 3.17
CA MET A 136 -1.66 11.46 3.25
C MET A 136 -1.41 10.52 4.42
N ALA A 137 -0.15 10.12 4.63
CA ALA A 137 0.22 9.27 5.76
C ALA A 137 -0.14 9.91 7.10
N LYS A 138 0.15 11.21 7.26
CA LYS A 138 -0.22 11.95 8.47
C LYS A 138 -1.72 11.98 8.68
N LYS A 139 -2.48 12.21 7.61
CA LYS A 139 -3.93 12.26 7.67
C LYS A 139 -4.50 10.91 8.10
N ILE A 140 -4.01 9.83 7.51
CA ILE A 140 -4.43 8.47 7.83
C ILE A 140 -4.12 8.13 9.29
N ALA A 141 -2.93 8.50 9.75
CA ALA A 141 -2.50 8.22 11.12
C ALA A 141 -3.38 8.87 12.18
N THR A 142 -4.00 10.00 11.86
CA THR A 142 -4.81 10.76 12.81
C THR A 142 -6.32 10.54 12.65
N MET A 143 -6.70 9.58 11.84
CA MET A 143 -8.12 9.24 11.66
C MET A 143 -8.76 8.63 12.90
#